data_ebec155764aae89262187c275142ac5d
#
_entry.id   ebec155764aae89262187c275142ac5d
#
_cell.length_a   1.000
_cell.length_b   1.000
_cell.length_c   1.000
_cell.angle_alpha   90.00
_cell.angle_beta   90.00
_cell.angle_gamma   90.00
#
_symmetry.space_group_name_H-M   'P 1'
#
loop_
_entity.id
_entity.type
_entity.pdbx_description
1 polymer ?
#
loop_
_entity_poly.entity_id
_entity_poly.type
_entity_poly.pdbx_seq_one_letter_code
_entity_poly.pdbx_strand_id
1 'polypeptide(L)'
;MRRILMIVFLALAGHVSNGQQLSGIELIMRLEGVDSPEDLDPYDVERLESLLNRPLRINHASLSKLKEAGLLSHYQAVSLIDYRSRHGDVLSYSELSAVDGFGADFVERIAPFI
;
A
#
# COMPACT_ATOMS: atom_id res chain seq x y z
N MET A 1 13.71 -4.11 9.12
CA MET A 1 12.69 -3.21 8.93
C MET A 1 11.59 -3.76 8.17
N ARG A 2 11.68 -3.80 6.86
CA ARG A 2 10.69 -4.48 6.08
C ARG A 2 10.46 -5.89 6.56
N ARG A 3 11.49 -6.51 7.11
CA ARG A 3 11.37 -7.87 7.63
C ARG A 3 10.40 -7.97 8.79
N ILE A 4 10.33 -6.92 9.60
CA ILE A 4 9.41 -6.89 10.73
C ILE A 4 7.99 -6.90 10.21
N LEU A 5 7.70 -6.09 9.18
CA LEU A 5 6.38 -6.07 8.57
C LEU A 5 6.04 -7.41 7.94
N MET A 6 7.02 -8.02 7.28
CA MET A 6 6.79 -9.31 6.65
C MET A 6 6.50 -10.40 7.68
N ILE A 7 7.20 -10.40 8.78
CA ILE A 7 6.97 -11.38 9.82
C ILE A 7 5.56 -11.25 10.38
N VAL A 8 5.14 -10.03 10.66
CA VAL A 8 3.79 -9.78 11.13
C VAL A 8 2.77 -10.24 10.11
N PHE A 9 3.03 -9.92 8.84
CA PHE A 9 2.13 -10.33 7.78
C PHE A 9 2.01 -11.84 7.68
N LEU A 10 3.12 -12.56 7.76
CA LEU A 10 3.10 -14.01 7.69
C LEU A 10 2.32 -14.62 8.86
N ALA A 11 2.48 -14.03 10.04
CA ALA A 11 1.74 -14.50 11.19
C ALA A 11 0.24 -14.34 10.99
N LEU A 12 -0.16 -13.20 10.43
CA LEU A 12 -1.56 -12.96 10.13
C LEU A 12 -2.05 -13.92 9.06
N ALA A 13 -1.25 -14.13 8.02
CA ALA A 13 -1.63 -15.05 6.97
C ALA A 13 -1.87 -16.44 7.52
N GLY A 14 -1.07 -16.86 8.48
CA GLY A 14 -1.27 -18.14 9.11
C GLY A 14 -2.58 -18.26 9.86
N HIS A 15 -3.13 -17.13 10.29
CA HIS A 15 -4.38 -17.13 11.02
C HIS A 15 -5.61 -16.97 10.15
N VAL A 16 -5.45 -16.56 8.90
CA VAL A 16 -6.58 -16.37 8.00
C VAL A 16 -6.70 -17.51 7.00
N SER A 17 -6.26 -18.67 7.39
CA SER A 17 -6.32 -19.82 6.50
C SER A 17 -7.73 -20.36 6.31
N ASN A 18 -8.71 -19.82 6.98
CA ASN A 18 -10.09 -20.29 6.91
C ASN A 18 -10.93 -19.58 5.85
N GLY A 19 -10.30 -18.98 4.85
CA GLY A 19 -11.04 -18.43 3.72
C GLY A 19 -11.47 -16.99 3.85
N GLN A 20 -10.96 -16.28 4.83
CA GLN A 20 -11.31 -14.88 5.00
C GLN A 20 -10.37 -13.92 4.26
N GLN A 21 -9.43 -14.47 3.54
CA GLN A 21 -8.50 -13.68 2.77
C GLN A 21 -9.19 -13.09 1.55
N LEU A 22 -9.03 -11.79 1.36
CA LEU A 22 -9.63 -11.11 0.21
C LEU A 22 -8.87 -11.47 -1.06
N SER A 23 -9.61 -11.57 -2.17
CA SER A 23 -9.01 -11.76 -3.48
C SER A 23 -8.34 -10.47 -3.95
N GLY A 24 -7.49 -10.58 -4.97
CA GLY A 24 -6.82 -9.40 -5.53
C GLY A 24 -7.81 -8.36 -6.01
N ILE A 25 -8.87 -8.78 -6.71
CA ILE A 25 -9.87 -7.83 -7.20
C ILE A 25 -10.61 -7.14 -6.06
N GLU A 26 -10.86 -7.85 -4.98
CA GLU A 26 -11.51 -7.24 -3.81
C GLU A 26 -10.63 -6.20 -3.15
N LEU A 27 -9.33 -6.46 -3.07
CA LEU A 27 -8.38 -5.49 -2.54
C LEU A 27 -8.33 -4.23 -3.39
N ILE A 28 -8.38 -4.40 -4.71
CA ILE A 28 -8.39 -3.28 -5.63
C ILE A 28 -9.68 -2.48 -5.51
N MET A 29 -10.82 -3.16 -5.43
CA MET A 29 -12.10 -2.50 -5.24
C MET A 29 -12.12 -1.69 -3.96
N ARG A 30 -11.57 -2.25 -2.90
CA ARG A 30 -11.50 -1.57 -1.61
C ARG A 30 -10.63 -0.32 -1.70
N LEU A 31 -9.51 -0.42 -2.40
CA LEU A 31 -8.62 0.73 -2.58
C LEU A 31 -9.30 1.84 -3.38
N GLU A 32 -9.98 1.47 -4.46
CA GLU A 32 -10.63 2.44 -5.35
C GLU A 32 -11.97 2.94 -4.81
N GLY A 33 -12.50 2.29 -3.78
CA GLY A 33 -13.76 2.71 -3.20
C GLY A 33 -14.97 2.41 -4.06
N VAL A 34 -14.93 1.31 -4.82
CA VAL A 34 -16.04 0.91 -5.68
C VAL A 34 -16.69 -0.37 -5.15
N ASP A 35 -17.97 -0.55 -5.46
CA ASP A 35 -18.74 -1.69 -4.98
C ASP A 35 -18.84 -2.83 -5.96
N SER A 36 -18.44 -2.60 -7.20
CA SER A 36 -18.60 -3.59 -8.26
C SER A 36 -17.37 -3.60 -9.16
N PRO A 37 -16.94 -4.79 -9.62
CA PRO A 37 -15.79 -4.87 -10.53
C PRO A 37 -16.00 -4.07 -11.83
N GLU A 38 -17.24 -3.92 -12.27
CA GLU A 38 -17.53 -3.18 -13.50
C GLU A 38 -17.17 -1.70 -13.39
N ASP A 39 -17.07 -1.19 -12.16
CA ASP A 39 -16.75 0.21 -11.94
C ASP A 39 -15.25 0.48 -11.93
N LEU A 40 -14.44 -0.56 -12.09
CA LEU A 40 -12.99 -0.42 -12.13
C LEU A 40 -12.49 -0.11 -13.53
N ASP A 41 -11.52 0.78 -13.61
CA ASP A 41 -10.84 1.05 -14.88
C ASP A 41 -9.84 -0.09 -15.14
N PRO A 42 -9.89 -0.72 -16.34
CA PRO A 42 -8.98 -1.83 -16.65
C PRO A 42 -7.50 -1.49 -16.52
N TYR A 43 -7.11 -0.25 -16.82
CA TYR A 43 -5.72 0.16 -16.67
C TYR A 43 -5.32 0.21 -15.20
N ASP A 44 -6.21 0.66 -14.35
CA ASP A 44 -5.96 0.68 -12.91
C ASP A 44 -5.88 -0.74 -12.35
N VAL A 45 -6.74 -1.62 -12.82
CA VAL A 45 -6.70 -3.02 -12.39
C VAL A 45 -5.35 -3.64 -12.72
N GLU A 46 -4.88 -3.46 -13.96
CA GLU A 46 -3.61 -4.03 -14.39
C GLU A 46 -2.44 -3.47 -13.57
N ARG A 47 -2.43 -2.16 -13.38
CA ARG A 47 -1.39 -1.50 -12.60
C ARG A 47 -1.39 -1.98 -11.15
N LEU A 48 -2.57 -2.05 -10.53
CA LEU A 48 -2.67 -2.45 -9.14
C LEU A 48 -2.40 -3.93 -8.93
N GLU A 49 -2.76 -4.77 -9.90
CA GLU A 49 -2.39 -6.17 -9.83
C GLU A 49 -0.88 -6.34 -9.87
N SER A 50 -0.20 -5.54 -10.67
CA SER A 50 1.26 -5.54 -10.70
C SER A 50 1.84 -5.20 -9.34
N LEU A 51 1.24 -4.26 -8.64
CA LEU A 51 1.70 -3.89 -7.30
C LEU A 51 1.44 -4.98 -6.27
N LEU A 52 0.36 -5.74 -6.43
CA LEU A 52 0.14 -6.89 -5.54
C LEU A 52 1.25 -7.93 -5.70
N ASN A 53 1.75 -8.10 -6.92
CA ASN A 53 2.83 -9.04 -7.20
C ASN A 53 4.20 -8.49 -6.84
N ARG A 54 4.39 -7.19 -7.03
CA ARG A 54 5.64 -6.48 -6.71
C ARG A 54 5.30 -5.20 -5.96
N PRO A 55 5.15 -5.30 -4.65
CA PRO A 55 4.74 -4.13 -3.86
C PRO A 55 5.68 -2.94 -4.00
N LEU A 56 5.11 -1.77 -3.90
CA LEU A 56 5.86 -0.53 -3.95
C LEU A 56 6.79 -0.45 -2.73
N ARG A 57 8.05 -0.17 -2.99
CA ARG A 57 9.07 -0.12 -1.93
C ARG A 57 9.14 1.30 -1.36
N ILE A 58 8.26 1.58 -0.42
CA ILE A 58 8.09 2.93 0.10
C ILE A 58 9.33 3.50 0.78
N ASN A 59 10.23 2.65 1.26
CA ASN A 59 11.44 3.11 1.92
C ASN A 59 12.60 3.33 0.97
N HIS A 60 12.47 2.92 -0.28
CA HIS A 60 13.58 2.99 -1.24
C HIS A 60 13.24 3.67 -2.55
N ALA A 61 11.96 3.74 -2.89
CA ALA A 61 11.55 4.30 -4.16
C ALA A 61 11.85 5.80 -4.21
N SER A 62 12.27 6.27 -5.39
CA SER A 62 12.44 7.69 -5.64
C SER A 62 11.08 8.38 -5.70
N LEU A 63 11.07 9.70 -5.66
CA LEU A 63 9.84 10.46 -5.82
C LEU A 63 9.15 10.09 -7.13
N SER A 64 9.92 9.98 -8.21
CA SER A 64 9.40 9.61 -9.51
C SER A 64 8.71 8.26 -9.47
N LYS A 65 9.34 7.26 -8.86
CA LYS A 65 8.78 5.91 -8.74
C LYS A 65 7.52 5.90 -7.89
N LEU A 66 7.51 6.65 -6.81
CA LEU A 66 6.33 6.75 -5.95
C LEU A 66 5.15 7.33 -6.73
N LYS A 67 5.41 8.33 -7.56
CA LYS A 67 4.36 8.94 -8.36
C LYS A 67 3.90 8.05 -9.49
N GLU A 68 4.82 7.37 -10.15
CA GLU A 68 4.50 6.49 -11.28
C GLU A 68 3.64 5.31 -10.88
N ALA A 69 3.80 4.84 -9.65
CA ALA A 69 3.01 3.71 -9.17
C ALA A 69 1.52 4.01 -9.12
N GLY A 70 1.15 5.30 -9.07
CA GLY A 70 -0.24 5.69 -9.07
C GLY A 70 -1.00 5.31 -7.80
N LEU A 71 -0.28 5.02 -6.73
CA LEU A 71 -0.86 4.65 -5.46
C LEU A 71 -0.97 5.84 -4.51
N LEU A 72 0.00 6.73 -4.56
CA LEU A 72 0.07 7.94 -3.73
C LEU A 72 -0.19 9.17 -4.57
N SER A 73 -0.84 10.16 -3.97
CA SER A 73 -0.95 11.47 -4.59
C SER A 73 0.43 12.13 -4.60
N HIS A 74 0.58 13.21 -5.37
CA HIS A 74 1.84 13.95 -5.38
C HIS A 74 2.17 14.43 -3.96
N TYR A 75 1.19 14.96 -3.26
CA TYR A 75 1.39 15.44 -1.90
C TYR A 75 1.89 14.32 -0.98
N GLN A 76 1.27 13.16 -1.06
CA GLN A 76 1.65 12.02 -0.23
C GLN A 76 3.07 11.54 -0.57
N ALA A 77 3.42 11.51 -1.85
CA ALA A 77 4.75 11.09 -2.27
C ALA A 77 5.82 12.03 -1.73
N VAL A 78 5.59 13.34 -1.85
CA VAL A 78 6.52 14.34 -1.33
C VAL A 78 6.62 14.25 0.19
N SER A 79 5.48 14.08 0.85
CA SER A 79 5.42 13.97 2.29
C SER A 79 6.23 12.76 2.78
N LEU A 80 6.11 11.63 2.08
CA LEU A 80 6.86 10.43 2.44
C LEU A 80 8.37 10.63 2.26
N ILE A 81 8.77 11.24 1.16
CA ILE A 81 10.18 11.54 0.91
C ILE A 81 10.73 12.44 2.01
N ASP A 82 9.99 13.49 2.37
CA ASP A 82 10.40 14.38 3.44
C ASP A 82 10.52 13.64 4.76
N TYR A 83 9.54 12.81 5.07
CA TYR A 83 9.57 12.03 6.30
C TYR A 83 10.82 11.14 6.35
N ARG A 84 11.08 10.42 5.25
CA ARG A 84 12.24 9.53 5.18
C ARG A 84 13.56 10.28 5.38
N SER A 85 13.64 11.50 4.85
CA SER A 85 14.86 12.29 4.96
C SER A 85 15.12 12.74 6.39
N ARG A 86 14.07 12.88 7.18
CA ARG A 86 14.20 13.35 8.57
C ARG A 86 14.30 12.20 9.58
N HIS A 87 13.59 11.11 9.33
CA HIS A 87 13.42 10.06 10.33
C HIS A 87 13.94 8.70 9.89
N GLY A 88 14.39 8.58 8.64
CA GLY A 88 14.81 7.29 8.12
C GLY A 88 13.62 6.46 7.68
N ASP A 89 13.83 5.16 7.58
CA ASP A 89 12.84 4.24 7.07
C ASP A 89 11.59 4.19 7.94
N VAL A 90 10.44 4.06 7.29
CA VAL A 90 9.18 3.79 7.96
C VAL A 90 9.19 2.32 8.38
N LEU A 91 8.95 2.06 9.65
CA LEU A 91 9.13 0.72 10.23
C LEU A 91 7.83 -0.03 10.47
N SER A 92 6.69 0.64 10.40
CA SER A 92 5.41 0.01 10.67
C SER A 92 4.29 0.75 9.95
N TYR A 93 3.15 0.09 9.81
CA TYR A 93 1.96 0.73 9.26
C TYR A 93 1.48 1.85 10.17
N SER A 94 1.62 1.67 11.47
CA SER A 94 1.26 2.71 12.43
C SER A 94 2.09 3.97 12.20
N GLU A 95 3.38 3.80 11.99
CA GLU A 95 4.26 4.92 11.69
C GLU A 95 3.88 5.58 10.37
N LEU A 96 3.61 4.78 9.35
CA LEU A 96 3.21 5.31 8.05
C LEU A 96 1.92 6.12 8.16
N SER A 97 1.00 5.69 9.02
CA SER A 97 -0.26 6.41 9.24
C SER A 97 -0.04 7.81 9.80
N ALA A 98 1.07 8.03 10.47
CA ALA A 98 1.41 9.34 11.04
C ALA A 98 2.07 10.28 10.03
N VAL A 99 2.46 9.78 8.87
CA VAL A 99 3.05 10.62 7.82
C VAL A 99 1.96 11.53 7.28
N ASP A 100 2.29 12.80 7.11
CA ASP A 100 1.31 13.80 6.69
C ASP A 100 0.64 13.39 5.37
N GLY A 101 -0.68 13.44 5.38
CA GLY A 101 -1.47 13.09 4.20
C GLY A 101 -1.85 11.62 4.09
N PHE A 102 -1.38 10.76 4.99
CA PHE A 102 -1.69 9.34 4.93
C PHE A 102 -2.91 8.97 5.77
N GLY A 103 -2.76 8.93 7.08
CA GLY A 103 -3.86 8.51 7.95
C GLY A 103 -4.06 7.00 7.97
N ALA A 104 -4.75 6.52 9.01
CA ALA A 104 -4.91 5.09 9.24
C ALA A 104 -5.75 4.40 8.17
N ASP A 105 -6.86 5.01 7.77
CA ASP A 105 -7.75 4.39 6.77
C ASP A 105 -7.05 4.22 5.43
N PHE A 106 -6.33 5.24 5.00
CA PHE A 106 -5.61 5.17 3.74
C PHE A 106 -4.53 4.10 3.79
N VAL A 107 -3.77 4.06 4.88
CA VAL A 107 -2.70 3.07 5.04
C VAL A 107 -3.27 1.65 5.03
N GLU A 108 -4.42 1.44 5.66
CA GLU A 108 -5.05 0.13 5.65
C GLU A 108 -5.40 -0.30 4.23
N ARG A 109 -5.87 0.64 3.42
CA ARG A 109 -6.25 0.32 2.04
C ARG A 109 -5.06 0.06 1.14
N ILE A 110 -3.95 0.77 1.34
CA ILE A 110 -2.78 0.59 0.47
C ILE A 110 -1.84 -0.51 0.97
N ALA A 111 -2.01 -0.99 2.19
CA ALA A 111 -1.10 -1.96 2.79
C ALA A 111 -0.80 -3.18 1.90
N PRO A 112 -1.75 -3.77 1.18
CA PRO A 112 -1.45 -4.91 0.32
C PRO A 112 -0.53 -4.58 -0.87
N PHE A 113 -0.40 -3.29 -1.18
CA PHE A 113 0.32 -2.83 -2.38
C PHE A 113 1.72 -2.29 -2.07
N ILE A 114 2.09 -2.30 -0.80
CA ILE A 114 3.39 -1.75 -0.38
C ILE A 114 4.23 -2.73 0.40
#